data_28bf3648a0c41001c8bf32af85097e94
#
_entry.id   28bf3648a0c41001c8bf32af85097e94
#
_cell.length_a   1.000
_cell.length_b   1.000
_cell.length_c   1.000
_cell.angle_alpha   90.00
_cell.angle_beta   90.00
_cell.angle_gamma   90.00
#
_symmetry.space_group_name_H-M   'P 1'
#
loop_
_entity.id
_entity.type
_entity.pdbx_description
1 polymer ?
#
loop_
_entity_poly.entity_id
_entity_poly.type
_entity_poly.pdbx_seq_one_letter_code
_entity_poly.pdbx_strand_id
1 'polypeptide(L)'
;MNIYSVYKATNKINNKVYIGIDKNWPTRRYAHKSKSKLNDGFLLHKAIRKYGWDNFDWQVIYQTLDYNHLKEVESVLIQKYNSFKNGYNQTIGGEGSPGKLQSEKNKKEQSIRRAEANKKSRWYNNGKENTLSIENPGIGWNLGRLHQKATTKGNKWYNNGIKQILTKNPPDGWKQGMLPKRMK
;
A
#
# COMPACT_ATOMS: atom_id res chain seq x y z
N MET A 1 17.20 9.29 14.73
CA MET A 1 17.35 8.03 13.96
C MET A 1 16.25 7.08 14.41
N ASN A 2 15.53 6.44 13.47
CA ASN A 2 14.48 5.49 13.83
C ASN A 2 15.06 4.08 13.88
N ILE A 3 14.88 3.38 15.00
CA ILE A 3 15.24 1.97 15.14
C ILE A 3 14.03 1.14 14.72
N TYR A 4 14.20 0.33 13.71
CA TYR A 4 13.20 -0.59 13.20
C TYR A 4 13.37 -1.96 13.86
N SER A 5 12.28 -2.63 14.18
CA SER A 5 12.30 -3.89 14.93
C SER A 5 11.56 -4.99 14.20
N VAL A 6 12.10 -6.22 14.20
CA VAL A 6 11.33 -7.43 13.97
C VAL A 6 10.95 -8.01 15.33
N TYR A 7 9.67 -8.28 15.51
CA TYR A 7 9.16 -8.89 16.73
C TYR A 7 8.49 -10.24 16.47
N LYS A 8 8.51 -11.05 17.48
CA LYS A 8 7.85 -12.36 17.54
C LYS A 8 6.75 -12.33 18.59
N ALA A 9 5.55 -12.75 18.22
CA ALA A 9 4.47 -13.03 19.15
C ALA A 9 4.25 -14.54 19.22
N THR A 10 4.48 -15.15 20.38
CA THR A 10 4.33 -16.58 20.61
C THR A 10 3.09 -16.83 21.45
N ASN A 11 2.18 -17.66 20.97
CA ASN A 11 1.05 -18.13 21.76
C ASN A 11 1.51 -19.24 22.73
N LYS A 12 1.44 -18.97 24.03
CA LYS A 12 1.87 -19.90 25.10
C LYS A 12 1.04 -21.19 25.17
N ILE A 13 -0.18 -21.19 24.61
CA ILE A 13 -1.08 -22.34 24.66
C ILE A 13 -0.75 -23.40 23.60
N ASN A 14 -0.35 -22.95 22.38
CA ASN A 14 -0.14 -23.87 21.25
C ASN A 14 1.19 -23.68 20.53
N ASN A 15 2.08 -22.82 21.07
CA ASN A 15 3.41 -22.51 20.56
C ASN A 15 3.45 -21.94 19.13
N LYS A 16 2.29 -21.57 18.55
CA LYS A 16 2.24 -20.94 17.24
C LYS A 16 2.75 -19.50 17.30
N VAL A 17 3.42 -19.11 16.25
CA VAL A 17 4.18 -17.86 16.18
C VAL A 17 3.63 -16.93 15.12
N TYR A 18 3.71 -15.62 15.38
CA TYR A 18 3.61 -14.54 14.40
C TYR A 18 4.91 -13.77 14.39
N ILE A 19 5.41 -13.44 13.21
CA ILE A 19 6.55 -12.55 12.99
C ILE A 19 6.03 -11.27 12.34
N GLY A 20 6.48 -10.12 12.80
CA GLY A 20 6.08 -8.84 12.22
C GLY A 20 7.15 -7.77 12.43
N ILE A 21 7.04 -6.69 11.65
CA ILE A 21 7.93 -5.53 11.74
C ILE A 21 7.22 -4.35 12.41
N ASP A 22 7.98 -3.55 13.15
CA ASP A 22 7.53 -2.29 13.74
C ASP A 22 8.56 -1.19 13.47
N LYS A 23 8.08 -0.03 13.03
CA LYS A 23 8.91 1.16 12.82
C LYS A 23 9.22 1.89 14.12
N ASN A 24 8.43 1.66 15.14
CA ASN A 24 8.55 2.30 16.43
C ASN A 24 7.96 1.37 17.51
N TRP A 25 8.77 0.38 17.93
CA TRP A 25 8.36 -0.58 18.95
C TRP A 25 8.04 0.11 20.30
N PRO A 26 6.90 -0.21 20.95
CA PRO A 26 5.97 -1.33 20.71
C PRO A 26 4.62 -0.91 20.07
N THR A 27 4.62 0.08 19.19
CA THR A 27 3.38 0.65 18.62
C THR A 27 2.50 -0.42 17.97
N ARG A 28 3.09 -1.30 17.16
CA ARG A 28 2.33 -2.33 16.43
C ARG A 28 1.76 -3.41 17.33
N ARG A 29 2.43 -3.71 18.45
CA ARG A 29 1.91 -4.60 19.49
C ARG A 29 0.57 -4.09 20.03
N TYR A 30 0.49 -2.80 20.39
CA TYR A 30 -0.75 -2.20 20.89
C TYR A 30 -1.82 -2.09 19.81
N ALA A 31 -1.42 -1.84 18.58
CA ALA A 31 -2.33 -1.87 17.43
C ALA A 31 -2.97 -3.25 17.24
N HIS A 32 -2.22 -4.35 17.40
CA HIS A 32 -2.78 -5.71 17.39
C HIS A 32 -3.78 -5.93 18.52
N LYS A 33 -3.49 -5.43 19.73
CA LYS A 33 -4.43 -5.51 20.87
C LYS A 33 -5.76 -4.83 20.55
N SER A 34 -5.71 -3.61 20.01
CA SER A 34 -6.90 -2.85 19.65
C SER A 34 -7.67 -3.49 18.47
N LYS A 35 -6.95 -3.87 17.40
CA LYS A 35 -7.54 -4.48 16.21
C LYS A 35 -8.07 -5.88 16.45
N SER A 36 -7.53 -6.63 17.42
CA SER A 36 -8.06 -7.95 17.75
C SER A 36 -9.52 -7.92 18.24
N LYS A 37 -10.02 -6.77 18.72
CA LYS A 37 -11.43 -6.58 19.06
C LYS A 37 -12.33 -6.53 17.81
N LEU A 38 -11.75 -6.28 16.63
CA LEU A 38 -12.47 -6.21 15.35
C LEU A 38 -12.48 -7.58 14.68
N ASN A 39 -13.53 -7.89 13.95
CA ASN A 39 -13.60 -9.15 13.18
C ASN A 39 -13.00 -8.97 11.77
N ASP A 40 -11.71 -8.63 11.71
CA ASP A 40 -10.99 -8.28 10.48
C ASP A 40 -10.44 -9.47 9.67
N GLY A 41 -10.65 -10.69 10.14
CA GLY A 41 -10.18 -11.90 9.46
C GLY A 41 -8.69 -12.21 9.61
N PHE A 42 -7.91 -11.37 10.29
CA PHE A 42 -6.48 -11.57 10.50
C PHE A 42 -6.21 -12.73 11.48
N LEU A 43 -5.36 -13.71 11.11
CA LEU A 43 -5.17 -14.95 11.89
C LEU A 43 -4.68 -14.67 13.31
N LEU A 44 -3.72 -13.77 13.49
CA LEU A 44 -3.24 -13.36 14.80
C LEU A 44 -4.37 -12.77 15.65
N HIS A 45 -5.22 -11.89 15.06
CA HIS A 45 -6.33 -11.27 15.78
C HIS A 45 -7.40 -12.32 16.19
N LYS A 46 -7.70 -13.28 15.32
CA LYS A 46 -8.55 -14.43 15.66
C LYS A 46 -7.97 -15.24 16.80
N ALA A 47 -6.67 -15.48 16.78
CA ALA A 47 -5.99 -16.21 17.84
C ALA A 47 -6.01 -15.42 19.17
N ILE A 48 -5.78 -14.11 19.15
CA ILE A 48 -5.87 -13.26 20.34
C ILE A 48 -7.29 -13.28 20.93
N ARG A 49 -8.34 -13.23 20.11
CA ARG A 49 -9.73 -13.37 20.58
C ARG A 49 -10.00 -14.73 21.21
N LYS A 50 -9.47 -15.80 20.62
CA LYS A 50 -9.69 -17.17 21.07
C LYS A 50 -8.95 -17.51 22.36
N TYR A 51 -7.69 -17.11 22.46
CA TYR A 51 -6.78 -17.56 23.52
C TYR A 51 -6.54 -16.50 24.60
N GLY A 52 -6.96 -15.24 24.36
CA GLY A 52 -6.70 -14.10 25.23
C GLY A 52 -5.34 -13.45 24.94
N TRP A 53 -5.27 -12.15 25.14
CA TRP A 53 -4.06 -11.34 24.93
C TRP A 53 -2.87 -11.76 25.81
N ASP A 54 -3.13 -12.10 27.07
CA ASP A 54 -2.10 -12.39 28.08
C ASP A 54 -1.42 -13.75 27.85
N ASN A 55 -1.99 -14.56 26.96
CA ASN A 55 -1.38 -15.81 26.50
C ASN A 55 -0.43 -15.63 25.31
N PHE A 56 -0.12 -14.38 24.93
CA PHE A 56 0.88 -14.09 23.93
C PHE A 56 2.13 -13.45 24.55
N ASP A 57 3.27 -14.10 24.32
CA ASP A 57 4.59 -13.55 24.63
C ASP A 57 5.10 -12.73 23.43
N TRP A 58 5.56 -11.51 23.69
CA TRP A 58 5.98 -10.54 22.68
C TRP A 58 7.45 -10.18 22.87
N GLN A 59 8.29 -10.54 21.93
CA GLN A 59 9.73 -10.32 21.98
C GLN A 59 10.22 -9.59 20.74
N VAL A 60 11.11 -8.60 20.90
CA VAL A 60 11.93 -8.08 19.80
C VAL A 60 13.04 -9.09 19.55
N ILE A 61 13.19 -9.57 18.33
CA ILE A 61 14.16 -10.60 17.94
C ILE A 61 15.22 -10.08 16.97
N TYR A 62 15.02 -8.88 16.40
CA TYR A 62 16.01 -8.23 15.56
C TYR A 62 15.76 -6.72 15.52
N GLN A 63 16.83 -5.92 15.38
CA GLN A 63 16.75 -4.47 15.22
C GLN A 63 17.76 -3.97 14.20
N THR A 64 17.37 -2.93 13.44
CA THR A 64 18.23 -2.28 12.44
C THR A 64 17.80 -0.83 12.21
N LEU A 65 18.68 -0.04 11.61
CA LEU A 65 18.38 1.31 11.12
C LEU A 65 17.94 1.31 9.64
N ASP A 66 18.12 0.21 8.93
CA ASP A 66 17.73 0.04 7.52
C ASP A 66 16.39 -0.69 7.42
N TYR A 67 15.39 0.05 6.94
CA TYR A 67 14.03 -0.50 6.78
C TYR A 67 13.93 -1.54 5.66
N ASN A 68 14.74 -1.45 4.60
CA ASN A 68 14.69 -2.42 3.52
C ASN A 68 15.30 -3.75 3.98
N HIS A 69 16.44 -3.69 4.66
CA HIS A 69 17.02 -4.86 5.29
C HIS A 69 16.11 -5.51 6.33
N LEU A 70 15.32 -4.71 7.07
CA LEU A 70 14.32 -5.24 8.01
C LEU A 70 13.30 -6.15 7.35
N LYS A 71 12.83 -5.81 6.12
CA LYS A 71 11.86 -6.63 5.37
C LYS A 71 12.45 -7.97 4.94
N GLU A 72 13.71 -7.96 4.53
CA GLU A 72 14.42 -9.18 4.15
C GLU A 72 14.55 -10.10 5.37
N VAL A 73 14.98 -9.56 6.50
CA VAL A 73 15.08 -10.30 7.77
C VAL A 73 13.70 -10.82 8.22
N GLU A 74 12.62 -10.04 8.11
CA GLU A 74 11.26 -10.51 8.40
C GLU A 74 10.93 -11.78 7.59
N SER A 75 11.17 -11.75 6.28
CA SER A 75 10.88 -12.87 5.39
C SER A 75 11.68 -14.13 5.78
N VAL A 76 12.95 -13.98 6.06
CA VAL A 76 13.81 -15.09 6.53
C VAL A 76 13.31 -15.67 7.86
N LEU A 77 12.91 -14.81 8.80
CA LEU A 77 12.41 -15.24 10.10
C LEU A 77 11.03 -15.91 10.01
N ILE A 78 10.13 -15.45 9.11
CA ILE A 78 8.85 -16.11 8.85
C ILE A 78 9.08 -17.55 8.37
N GLN A 79 10.06 -17.77 7.50
CA GLN A 79 10.43 -19.10 7.02
C GLN A 79 11.09 -19.93 8.14
N LYS A 80 12.06 -19.37 8.87
CA LYS A 80 12.76 -20.04 9.98
C LYS A 80 11.81 -20.53 11.06
N TYR A 81 10.83 -19.70 11.45
CA TYR A 81 9.83 -20.05 12.44
C TYR A 81 8.62 -20.80 11.85
N ASN A 82 8.61 -21.02 10.54
CA ASN A 82 7.50 -21.66 9.82
C ASN A 82 6.13 -21.03 10.13
N SER A 83 6.14 -19.72 10.40
CA SER A 83 4.97 -19.01 10.92
C SER A 83 3.90 -18.73 9.86
N PHE A 84 4.24 -18.86 8.57
CA PHE A 84 3.29 -18.81 7.45
C PHE A 84 2.47 -20.11 7.33
N LYS A 85 3.11 -21.27 7.38
CA LYS A 85 2.41 -22.57 7.22
C LYS A 85 1.74 -23.02 8.53
N ASN A 86 2.44 -22.89 9.66
CA ASN A 86 2.02 -23.45 10.94
C ASN A 86 1.74 -22.38 12.03
N GLY A 87 1.88 -21.09 11.71
CA GLY A 87 1.70 -19.99 12.64
C GLY A 87 0.55 -19.06 12.26
N TYR A 88 0.76 -17.77 12.51
CA TYR A 88 -0.25 -16.72 12.32
C TYR A 88 0.08 -15.74 11.20
N ASN A 89 1.21 -15.90 10.48
CA ASN A 89 1.49 -15.11 9.31
C ASN A 89 0.61 -15.53 8.12
N GLN A 90 0.11 -14.57 7.35
CA GLN A 90 -0.73 -14.80 6.17
C GLN A 90 0.02 -14.59 4.85
N THR A 91 1.29 -14.18 4.94
CA THR A 91 2.22 -14.01 3.82
C THR A 91 3.61 -14.48 4.23
N ILE A 92 4.49 -14.67 3.26
CA ILE A 92 5.90 -15.04 3.47
C ILE A 92 6.79 -13.84 3.86
N GLY A 93 6.22 -12.64 4.03
CA GLY A 93 6.94 -11.41 4.38
C GLY A 93 7.54 -10.67 3.18
N GLY A 94 8.23 -9.55 3.48
CA GLY A 94 8.90 -8.73 2.44
C GLY A 94 7.98 -7.72 1.75
N GLU A 95 6.67 -7.90 1.80
CA GLU A 95 5.69 -6.95 1.27
C GLU A 95 5.09 -6.14 2.42
N GLY A 96 5.38 -4.88 2.48
CA GLY A 96 4.94 -3.97 3.54
C GLY A 96 3.45 -3.67 3.54
N SER A 97 2.68 -4.54 4.03
CA SER A 97 1.25 -4.70 4.30
C SER A 97 0.76 -5.97 3.62
N PRO A 98 0.13 -6.88 4.36
CA PRO A 98 -0.54 -8.00 3.72
C PRO A 98 -1.77 -7.45 3.00
N GLY A 99 -1.60 -7.00 1.78
CA GLY A 99 -2.67 -7.12 0.83
C GLY A 99 -3.02 -8.60 0.85
N LYS A 100 -4.28 -8.96 1.19
CA LYS A 100 -4.78 -10.31 0.96
C LYS A 100 -4.19 -10.77 -0.36
N LEU A 101 -3.43 -11.87 -0.39
CA LEU A 101 -3.19 -12.58 -1.64
C LEU A 101 -4.59 -12.88 -2.18
N GLN A 102 -5.11 -11.96 -2.98
CA GLN A 102 -6.34 -12.21 -3.70
C GLN A 102 -6.00 -13.33 -4.65
N SER A 103 -6.68 -14.46 -4.51
CA SER A 103 -6.57 -15.52 -5.49
C SER A 103 -6.74 -14.89 -6.87
N GLU A 104 -6.06 -15.38 -7.88
CA GLU A 104 -6.21 -14.90 -9.27
C GLU A 104 -7.68 -14.87 -9.68
N LYS A 105 -8.50 -15.79 -9.16
CA LYS A 105 -9.96 -15.80 -9.29
C LYS A 105 -10.58 -14.51 -8.73
N ASN A 106 -10.23 -14.09 -7.51
CA ASN A 106 -10.78 -12.89 -6.88
C ASN A 106 -10.31 -11.61 -7.60
N LYS A 107 -9.06 -11.56 -8.09
CA LYS A 107 -8.56 -10.44 -8.89
C LYS A 107 -9.34 -10.33 -10.20
N LYS A 108 -9.57 -11.46 -10.87
CA LYS A 108 -10.34 -11.51 -12.12
C LYS A 108 -11.80 -11.09 -11.91
N GLU A 109 -12.45 -11.60 -10.87
CA GLU A 109 -13.82 -11.21 -10.51
C GLU A 109 -13.94 -9.72 -10.16
N GLN A 110 -13.00 -9.17 -9.39
CA GLN A 110 -12.96 -7.73 -9.11
C GLN A 110 -12.70 -6.89 -10.36
N SER A 111 -11.83 -7.34 -11.25
CA SER A 111 -11.58 -6.68 -12.52
C SER A 111 -12.83 -6.65 -13.39
N ILE A 112 -13.56 -7.78 -13.49
CA ILE A 112 -14.82 -7.88 -14.23
C ILE A 112 -15.88 -6.95 -13.63
N ARG A 113 -16.09 -6.97 -12.29
CA ARG A 113 -17.04 -6.08 -11.62
C ARG A 113 -16.72 -4.60 -11.82
N ARG A 114 -15.43 -4.22 -11.77
CA ARG A 114 -15.00 -2.84 -12.06
C ARG A 114 -15.25 -2.45 -13.52
N ALA A 115 -14.95 -3.37 -14.45
CA ALA A 115 -15.20 -3.13 -15.87
C ALA A 115 -16.69 -2.97 -16.17
N GLU A 116 -17.55 -3.79 -15.56
CA GLU A 116 -19.03 -3.70 -15.68
C GLU A 116 -19.58 -2.41 -15.06
N ALA A 117 -19.11 -2.03 -13.87
CA ALA A 117 -19.48 -0.76 -13.23
C ALA A 117 -19.06 0.44 -14.09
N ASN A 118 -17.86 0.41 -14.68
CA ASN A 118 -17.36 1.47 -15.55
C ASN A 118 -18.13 1.56 -16.88
N LYS A 119 -18.62 0.44 -17.43
CA LYS A 119 -19.44 0.46 -18.65
C LYS A 119 -20.74 1.20 -18.47
N LYS A 120 -21.33 1.17 -17.26
CA LYS A 120 -22.57 1.87 -16.93
C LYS A 120 -22.35 3.32 -16.52
N SER A 121 -21.14 3.69 -16.11
CA SER A 121 -20.83 5.04 -15.64
C SER A 121 -20.54 5.98 -16.79
N ARG A 122 -21.00 7.20 -16.67
CA ARG A 122 -20.78 8.32 -17.61
C ARG A 122 -20.12 9.48 -16.89
N TRP A 123 -19.32 10.23 -17.61
CA TRP A 123 -18.75 11.45 -17.08
C TRP A 123 -19.78 12.56 -17.10
N TYR A 124 -19.85 13.30 -16.01
CA TYR A 124 -20.63 14.52 -15.86
C TYR A 124 -19.72 15.64 -15.38
N ASN A 125 -20.08 16.88 -15.69
CA ASN A 125 -19.40 18.07 -15.23
C ASN A 125 -20.39 19.14 -14.79
N ASN A 126 -19.99 19.97 -13.82
CA ASN A 126 -20.77 21.12 -13.34
C ASN A 126 -20.14 22.47 -13.71
N GLY A 127 -19.22 22.48 -14.68
CA GLY A 127 -18.47 23.69 -15.07
C GLY A 127 -17.21 23.94 -14.23
N LYS A 128 -17.05 23.28 -13.07
CA LYS A 128 -15.89 23.41 -12.17
C LYS A 128 -15.11 22.09 -12.04
N GLU A 129 -15.81 20.98 -11.93
CA GLU A 129 -15.22 19.67 -11.70
C GLU A 129 -15.92 18.59 -12.54
N ASN A 130 -15.27 17.43 -12.64
CA ASN A 130 -15.76 16.25 -13.31
C ASN A 130 -16.07 15.14 -12.29
N THR A 131 -17.15 14.42 -12.49
CA THR A 131 -17.44 13.20 -11.74
C THR A 131 -17.83 12.06 -12.66
N LEU A 132 -17.54 10.81 -12.23
CA LEU A 132 -17.96 9.59 -12.92
C LEU A 132 -19.14 8.99 -12.14
N SER A 133 -20.32 8.92 -12.76
CA SER A 133 -21.53 8.42 -12.11
C SER A 133 -22.37 7.57 -13.07
N ILE A 134 -23.20 6.68 -12.52
CA ILE A 134 -24.17 5.88 -13.28
C ILE A 134 -25.35 6.77 -13.68
N GLU A 135 -25.77 7.67 -12.79
CA GLU A 135 -26.88 8.60 -12.99
C GLU A 135 -26.37 10.04 -12.97
N ASN A 136 -27.18 10.96 -13.51
CA ASN A 136 -26.87 12.39 -13.43
C ASN A 136 -26.81 12.81 -11.94
N PRO A 137 -25.72 13.42 -11.47
CA PRO A 137 -25.56 13.82 -10.06
C PRO A 137 -26.56 14.90 -9.59
N GLY A 138 -27.31 15.51 -10.49
CA GLY A 138 -28.35 16.49 -10.16
C GLY A 138 -28.33 17.75 -11.01
N ILE A 139 -29.11 18.75 -10.60
CA ILE A 139 -29.22 20.04 -11.31
C ILE A 139 -27.84 20.69 -11.39
N GLY A 140 -27.49 21.21 -12.56
CA GLY A 140 -26.22 21.87 -12.83
C GLY A 140 -25.11 20.94 -13.33
N TRP A 141 -25.37 19.62 -13.41
CA TRP A 141 -24.44 18.67 -14.01
C TRP A 141 -24.81 18.36 -15.46
N ASN A 142 -23.84 18.48 -16.35
CA ASN A 142 -23.96 18.19 -17.78
C ASN A 142 -23.21 16.91 -18.13
N LEU A 143 -23.72 16.14 -19.08
CA LEU A 143 -23.06 14.95 -19.59
C LEU A 143 -21.77 15.33 -20.32
N GLY A 144 -20.68 14.62 -20.03
CA GLY A 144 -19.36 14.82 -20.61
C GLY A 144 -18.32 15.31 -19.61
N ARG A 145 -17.06 15.36 -20.05
CA ARG A 145 -15.96 15.91 -19.27
C ARG A 145 -15.74 17.39 -19.61
N LEU A 146 -15.44 18.18 -18.58
CA LEU A 146 -14.77 19.44 -18.80
C LEU A 146 -13.44 19.16 -19.51
N HIS A 147 -13.27 19.70 -20.69
CA HIS A 147 -11.95 19.82 -21.29
C HIS A 147 -11.15 20.82 -20.45
N GLN A 148 -10.34 20.33 -19.53
CA GLN A 148 -9.28 21.17 -18.99
C GLN A 148 -8.46 21.63 -20.20
N LYS A 149 -8.52 22.92 -20.50
CA LYS A 149 -7.58 23.52 -21.48
C LYS A 149 -6.20 23.06 -21.05
N ALA A 150 -5.52 22.32 -21.91
CA ALA A 150 -4.22 21.79 -21.60
C ALA A 150 -3.35 22.96 -21.11
N THR A 151 -3.03 22.98 -19.83
CA THR A 151 -2.15 23.98 -19.21
C THR A 151 -0.76 23.96 -19.84
N THR A 152 -0.53 22.98 -20.70
CA THR A 152 0.70 22.78 -21.49
C THR A 152 0.75 23.55 -22.79
N LYS A 153 -0.34 24.25 -23.22
CA LYS A 153 -0.31 25.05 -24.47
C LYS A 153 0.76 26.14 -24.37
N GLY A 154 1.79 26.01 -25.20
CA GLY A 154 2.96 26.92 -25.23
C GLY A 154 4.10 26.52 -24.28
N ASN A 155 3.94 25.48 -23.44
CA ASN A 155 5.07 24.93 -22.70
C ASN A 155 5.93 24.07 -23.63
N LYS A 156 7.25 24.15 -23.43
CA LYS A 156 8.25 23.35 -24.14
C LYS A 156 9.11 22.63 -23.12
N TRP A 157 9.64 21.48 -23.50
CA TRP A 157 10.62 20.79 -22.68
C TRP A 157 11.96 21.48 -22.72
N TYR A 158 12.59 21.66 -21.56
CA TYR A 158 13.94 22.17 -21.42
C TYR A 158 14.71 21.24 -20.46
N ASN A 159 16.04 21.20 -20.66
CA ASN A 159 16.91 20.41 -19.79
C ASN A 159 18.24 21.11 -19.55
N ASN A 160 18.90 20.77 -18.45
CA ASN A 160 20.25 21.24 -18.11
C ASN A 160 21.30 20.09 -18.14
N GLY A 161 21.01 18.99 -18.84
CA GLY A 161 21.86 17.80 -18.90
C GLY A 161 21.61 16.79 -17.76
N ILE A 162 21.00 17.20 -16.64
CA ILE A 162 20.73 16.38 -15.46
C ILE A 162 19.23 16.23 -15.21
N LYS A 163 18.49 17.34 -15.32
CA LYS A 163 17.04 17.41 -15.08
C LYS A 163 16.33 18.00 -16.31
N GLN A 164 15.05 17.70 -16.42
CA GLN A 164 14.18 18.29 -17.45
C GLN A 164 12.89 18.81 -16.84
N ILE A 165 12.36 19.89 -17.39
CA ILE A 165 11.09 20.50 -16.99
C ILE A 165 10.26 20.88 -18.21
N LEU A 166 8.94 20.91 -18.05
CA LEU A 166 7.99 21.40 -19.06
C LEU A 166 7.49 22.78 -18.63
N THR A 167 7.93 23.85 -19.33
CA THR A 167 7.62 25.23 -18.95
C THR A 167 7.58 26.14 -20.14
N LYS A 168 6.98 27.33 -19.96
CA LYS A 168 7.10 28.47 -20.92
C LYS A 168 8.35 29.30 -20.67
N ASN A 169 8.75 29.39 -19.40
CA ASN A 169 9.85 30.24 -18.95
C ASN A 169 10.94 29.35 -18.34
N PRO A 170 11.90 28.88 -19.14
CA PRO A 170 12.98 28.05 -18.61
C PRO A 170 13.94 28.89 -17.76
N PRO A 171 14.58 28.29 -16.74
CA PRO A 171 15.70 28.92 -16.05
C PRO A 171 16.86 29.21 -17.01
N ASP A 172 17.67 30.20 -16.69
CA ASP A 172 18.84 30.55 -17.50
C ASP A 172 19.78 29.35 -17.67
N GLY A 173 20.34 29.24 -18.87
CA GLY A 173 21.25 28.14 -19.22
C GLY A 173 20.60 26.78 -19.57
N TRP A 174 19.26 26.69 -19.51
CA TRP A 174 18.58 25.47 -19.93
C TRP A 174 18.37 25.39 -21.43
N LYS A 175 18.63 24.23 -22.02
CA LYS A 175 18.47 23.98 -23.46
C LYS A 175 17.10 23.40 -23.77
N GLN A 176 16.46 23.85 -24.85
CA GLN A 176 15.20 23.28 -25.30
C GLN A 176 15.40 21.83 -25.75
N GLY A 177 14.54 20.92 -25.30
CA GLY A 177 14.52 19.51 -25.63
C GLY A 177 14.40 18.62 -24.38
N MET A 178 14.15 17.34 -24.61
CA MET A 178 14.12 16.31 -23.56
C MET A 178 15.50 15.68 -23.39
N LEU A 179 15.81 15.21 -22.20
CA LEU A 179 16.98 14.35 -22.01
C LEU A 179 16.80 13.04 -22.79
N PRO A 180 17.87 12.51 -23.41
CA PRO A 180 17.81 11.20 -24.06
C PRO A 180 17.39 10.13 -23.06
N LYS A 181 16.50 9.23 -23.48
CA LYS A 181 16.12 8.07 -22.64
C LYS A 181 17.39 7.26 -22.38
N ARG A 182 17.71 7.05 -21.10
CA ARG A 182 18.76 6.07 -20.75
C ARG A 182 18.31 4.72 -21.30
N MET A 183 19.10 4.17 -22.25
CA MET A 183 18.95 2.76 -22.61
C MET A 183 19.23 1.93 -21.37
N LYS A 184 18.30 1.03 -21.03
CA LYS A 184 18.48 0.04 -19.97
C LYS A 184 19.43 -1.04 -20.45
#